data_f59f451b3895665741706e0440114754
#
_entry.id   f59f451b3895665741706e0440114754
#
_cell.length_a   1.000
_cell.length_b   1.000
_cell.length_c   1.000
_cell.angle_alpha   90.00
_cell.angle_beta   90.00
_cell.angle_gamma   90.00
#
_symmetry.space_group_name_H-M   'P 1'
#
loop_
_entity.id
_entity.type
_entity.pdbx_description
1 polymer ?
#
loop_
_entity_poly.entity_id
_entity_poly.type
_entity_poly.pdbx_seq_one_letter_code
_entity_poly.pdbx_strand_id
1 'polypeptide(L)'
;MYLIKSCTFQTDHMQVRTRFAPSPTGFMHLGNIWIALLNWLWTRQNKGKIVLRIEDIDTQRSKPSYIQGILDDLSWLGLDFDEGPGHSFSYGDTIQSQRTHLYEETCRDLLKQGELYPCFCSRARLHAISSAPHANEAVSSYDGHCRNLTEQERAVQTKAPSLRFKVDDCRIEFTDLLKGKQSKHLRAGFDDFVVKRADGMFAYQLAVSQDDGAMGITHVFRGNDLMDSTFYQILLMRKMGYTPPAYAHLPLLVDQQGIRLSKRQHGISVKELRESGTTAEEIIGFLLYLAGETGHKCRMSASEALRNVDFNTCRNLTKDSITVPFKKMNILR
;
A
#
# COMPACT_ATOMS: atom_id res chain seq x y z
N MET A 1 -30.55 23.08 31.16
CA MET A 1 -29.35 23.80 30.67
C MET A 1 -28.16 22.88 30.96
N TYR A 2 -27.88 21.92 30.07
CA TYR A 2 -26.80 20.94 30.22
C TYR A 2 -25.57 21.46 29.47
N LEU A 3 -24.52 21.75 30.20
CA LEU A 3 -23.21 22.15 29.69
C LEU A 3 -22.55 20.93 29.03
N ILE A 4 -22.42 20.98 27.71
CA ILE A 4 -21.59 20.06 26.94
C ILE A 4 -20.13 20.44 27.23
N LYS A 5 -19.46 19.64 28.05
CA LYS A 5 -18.00 19.71 28.22
C LYS A 5 -17.36 19.34 26.88
N SER A 6 -16.71 20.33 26.24
CA SER A 6 -15.83 20.11 25.11
C SER A 6 -14.66 19.25 25.57
N CYS A 7 -14.65 18.00 25.18
CA CYS A 7 -13.46 17.14 25.26
C CYS A 7 -12.47 17.62 24.21
N THR A 8 -11.58 18.50 24.59
CA THR A 8 -10.36 18.77 23.82
C THR A 8 -9.47 17.55 23.95
N PHE A 9 -9.46 16.73 22.90
CA PHE A 9 -8.41 15.73 22.74
C PHE A 9 -7.09 16.49 22.61
N GLN A 10 -6.29 16.49 23.68
CA GLN A 10 -4.87 16.75 23.56
C GLN A 10 -4.29 15.69 22.63
N THR A 11 -4.00 16.06 21.40
CA THR A 11 -3.12 15.29 20.52
C THR A 11 -1.72 15.42 21.12
N ASP A 12 -1.33 14.45 21.95
CA ASP A 12 0.09 14.18 22.17
C ASP A 12 0.72 14.16 20.79
N HIS A 13 1.80 14.93 20.59
CA HIS A 13 2.52 15.05 19.33
C HIS A 13 3.20 13.71 18.99
N MET A 14 2.42 12.75 18.49
CA MET A 14 3.02 11.54 17.93
C MET A 14 3.88 11.97 16.75
N GLN A 15 5.17 11.67 16.83
CA GLN A 15 6.10 11.94 15.75
C GLN A 15 5.59 11.31 14.46
N VAL A 16 5.54 12.09 13.38
CA VAL A 16 5.17 11.58 12.04
C VAL A 16 6.07 10.40 11.70
N ARG A 17 5.43 9.29 11.32
CA ARG A 17 6.10 8.04 10.93
C ARG A 17 5.44 7.48 9.70
N THR A 18 6.16 7.43 8.61
CA THR A 18 5.70 6.87 7.33
C THR A 18 6.46 5.62 6.96
N ARG A 19 6.05 4.97 5.88
CA ARG A 19 6.82 3.87 5.30
C ARG A 19 6.83 3.96 3.77
N PHE A 20 7.95 3.62 3.17
CA PHE A 20 8.02 3.18 1.79
C PHE A 20 8.09 1.65 1.79
N ALA A 21 7.18 1.00 1.07
CA ALA A 21 6.95 -0.45 1.19
C ALA A 21 6.95 -1.15 -0.17
N PRO A 22 8.10 -1.23 -0.85
CA PRO A 22 8.20 -1.86 -2.16
C PRO A 22 8.25 -3.39 -2.08
N SER A 23 7.56 -4.07 -3.01
CA SER A 23 7.70 -5.51 -3.20
C SER A 23 8.87 -5.81 -4.16
N PRO A 24 9.86 -6.63 -3.75
CA PRO A 24 11.08 -6.89 -4.54
C PRO A 24 10.85 -7.97 -5.61
N THR A 25 9.84 -7.77 -6.46
CA THR A 25 9.45 -8.68 -7.55
C THR A 25 10.00 -8.24 -8.91
N GLY A 26 10.90 -7.26 -8.94
CA GLY A 26 11.59 -6.69 -10.10
C GLY A 26 12.23 -5.34 -9.71
N PHE A 27 13.01 -4.75 -10.62
CA PHE A 27 13.58 -3.42 -10.42
C PHE A 27 12.51 -2.34 -10.26
N MET A 28 12.82 -1.26 -9.55
CA MET A 28 11.91 -0.13 -9.41
C MET A 28 11.69 0.58 -10.75
N HIS A 29 10.48 1.08 -10.94
CA HIS A 29 10.09 1.91 -12.09
C HIS A 29 9.66 3.30 -11.61
N LEU A 30 9.45 4.23 -12.54
CA LEU A 30 9.07 5.62 -12.19
C LEU A 30 7.89 5.71 -11.23
N GLY A 31 6.89 4.83 -11.34
CA GLY A 31 5.76 4.80 -10.40
C GLY A 31 6.15 4.46 -8.96
N ASN A 32 7.19 3.65 -8.75
CA ASN A 32 7.72 3.40 -7.40
C ASN A 32 8.45 4.64 -6.87
N ILE A 33 9.30 5.25 -7.72
CA ILE A 33 10.04 6.46 -7.33
C ILE A 33 9.11 7.64 -7.08
N TRP A 34 8.03 7.75 -7.85
CA TRP A 34 6.96 8.72 -7.63
C TRP A 34 6.43 8.68 -6.19
N ILE A 35 6.07 7.47 -5.73
CA ILE A 35 5.57 7.28 -4.36
C ILE A 35 6.68 7.50 -3.35
N ALA A 36 7.89 6.98 -3.59
CA ALA A 36 9.04 7.15 -2.71
C ALA A 36 9.39 8.62 -2.51
N LEU A 37 9.52 9.39 -3.60
CA LEU A 37 9.88 10.81 -3.58
C LEU A 37 8.84 11.65 -2.83
N LEU A 38 7.55 11.49 -3.14
CA LEU A 38 6.50 12.29 -2.53
C LEU A 38 6.30 11.95 -1.05
N ASN A 39 6.38 10.66 -0.68
CA ASN A 39 6.38 10.23 0.71
C ASN A 39 7.59 10.81 1.45
N TRP A 40 8.78 10.72 0.86
CA TRP A 40 10.02 11.23 1.44
C TRP A 40 9.94 12.74 1.66
N LEU A 41 9.57 13.50 0.63
CA LEU A 41 9.47 14.95 0.68
C LEU A 41 8.50 15.39 1.80
N TRP A 42 7.28 14.87 1.80
CA TRP A 42 6.29 15.20 2.82
C TRP A 42 6.77 14.84 4.23
N THR A 43 7.35 13.66 4.39
CA THR A 43 7.81 13.18 5.70
C THR A 43 8.95 14.04 6.24
N ARG A 44 9.94 14.37 5.40
CA ARG A 44 11.07 15.22 5.82
C ARG A 44 10.64 16.66 6.13
N GLN A 45 9.71 17.22 5.38
CA GLN A 45 9.12 18.54 5.69
C GLN A 45 8.38 18.55 7.03
N ASN A 46 7.77 17.45 7.41
CA ASN A 46 7.11 17.27 8.70
C ASN A 46 8.05 16.73 9.81
N LYS A 47 9.37 16.72 9.59
CA LYS A 47 10.39 16.23 10.56
C LYS A 47 10.10 14.80 11.04
N GLY A 48 9.47 14.00 10.18
CA GLY A 48 9.07 12.63 10.46
C GLY A 48 10.17 11.62 10.17
N LYS A 49 9.89 10.36 10.55
CA LYS A 49 10.72 9.17 10.26
C LYS A 49 10.13 8.36 9.11
N ILE A 50 11.01 7.77 8.32
CA ILE A 50 10.66 6.88 7.21
C ILE A 50 11.17 5.47 7.51
N VAL A 51 10.27 4.50 7.43
CA VAL A 51 10.61 3.07 7.45
C VAL A 51 10.68 2.56 6.01
N LEU A 52 11.77 1.98 5.61
CA LEU A 52 11.85 1.16 4.40
C LEU A 52 11.47 -0.28 4.76
N ARG A 53 10.26 -0.71 4.35
CA ARG A 53 9.77 -2.07 4.56
C ARG A 53 9.81 -2.85 3.25
N ILE A 54 10.49 -3.98 3.24
CA ILE A 54 10.55 -4.89 2.08
C ILE A 54 9.37 -5.85 2.16
N GLU A 55 8.45 -5.76 1.19
CA GLU A 55 7.25 -6.60 1.12
C GLU A 55 7.50 -7.82 0.24
N ASP A 56 8.20 -8.81 0.80
CA ASP A 56 8.67 -10.03 0.15
C ASP A 56 7.91 -11.30 0.55
N ILE A 57 6.68 -11.18 1.03
CA ILE A 57 5.82 -12.33 1.41
C ILE A 57 5.72 -13.36 0.28
N ASP A 58 5.61 -12.92 -0.97
CA ASP A 58 5.68 -13.78 -2.13
C ASP A 58 7.14 -14.14 -2.42
N THR A 59 7.66 -15.09 -1.65
CA THR A 59 9.07 -15.52 -1.73
C THR A 59 9.43 -16.13 -3.09
N GLN A 60 8.46 -16.64 -3.85
CA GLN A 60 8.72 -17.21 -5.18
C GLN A 60 9.07 -16.13 -6.21
N ARG A 61 8.48 -14.94 -6.09
CA ARG A 61 8.71 -13.81 -7.00
C ARG A 61 9.73 -12.81 -6.47
N SER A 62 9.99 -12.81 -5.17
CA SER A 62 10.94 -11.92 -4.51
C SER A 62 12.37 -12.43 -4.68
N LYS A 63 13.30 -11.52 -5.00
CA LYS A 63 14.71 -11.89 -5.19
C LYS A 63 15.64 -10.96 -4.42
N PRO A 64 16.71 -11.46 -3.77
CA PRO A 64 17.69 -10.63 -3.07
C PRO A 64 18.30 -9.52 -3.96
N SER A 65 18.51 -9.81 -5.25
CA SER A 65 19.03 -8.82 -6.20
C SER A 65 18.08 -7.63 -6.43
N TYR A 66 16.77 -7.82 -6.27
CA TYR A 66 15.81 -6.72 -6.36
C TYR A 66 15.76 -5.91 -5.06
N ILE A 67 15.99 -6.55 -3.91
CA ILE A 67 16.14 -5.83 -2.62
C ILE A 67 17.37 -4.91 -2.70
N GLN A 68 18.50 -5.44 -3.14
CA GLN A 68 19.71 -4.62 -3.33
C GLN A 68 19.47 -3.49 -4.34
N GLY A 69 18.77 -3.78 -5.46
CA GLY A 69 18.41 -2.75 -6.45
C GLY A 69 17.54 -1.63 -5.88
N ILE A 70 16.62 -1.94 -4.95
CA ILE A 70 15.83 -0.92 -4.23
C ILE A 70 16.74 -0.02 -3.40
N LEU A 71 17.67 -0.59 -2.64
CA LEU A 71 18.60 0.17 -1.80
C LEU A 71 19.53 1.06 -2.65
N ASP A 72 20.08 0.50 -3.73
CA ASP A 72 20.95 1.21 -4.65
C ASP A 72 20.24 2.38 -5.35
N ASP A 73 19.01 2.16 -5.80
CA ASP A 73 18.20 3.19 -6.46
C ASP A 73 17.82 4.33 -5.51
N LEU A 74 17.39 4.02 -4.27
CA LEU A 74 17.08 5.03 -3.26
C LEU A 74 18.32 5.85 -2.88
N SER A 75 19.45 5.18 -2.67
CA SER A 75 20.72 5.84 -2.37
C SER A 75 21.16 6.77 -3.51
N TRP A 76 21.07 6.29 -4.77
CA TRP A 76 21.44 7.07 -5.94
C TRP A 76 20.54 8.30 -6.14
N LEU A 77 19.25 8.18 -5.81
CA LEU A 77 18.28 9.30 -5.86
C LEU A 77 18.44 10.27 -4.67
N GLY A 78 19.22 9.93 -3.63
CA GLY A 78 19.35 10.72 -2.41
C GLY A 78 18.10 10.66 -1.52
N LEU A 79 17.32 9.59 -1.60
CA LEU A 79 16.13 9.35 -0.77
C LEU A 79 16.49 8.44 0.41
N ASP A 80 16.88 9.04 1.51
CA ASP A 80 17.26 8.34 2.74
C ASP A 80 16.04 7.83 3.53
N PHE A 81 16.28 6.87 4.42
CA PHE A 81 15.30 6.33 5.36
C PHE A 81 15.95 6.13 6.74
N ASP A 82 15.12 6.14 7.79
CA ASP A 82 15.61 6.07 9.19
C ASP A 82 15.70 4.63 9.69
N GLU A 83 14.81 3.77 9.23
CA GLU A 83 14.74 2.35 9.60
C GLU A 83 14.52 1.49 8.35
N GLY A 84 15.15 0.32 8.31
CA GLY A 84 15.09 -0.55 7.14
C GLY A 84 16.25 -1.53 7.10
N PRO A 85 16.42 -2.29 6.01
CA PRO A 85 17.57 -3.17 5.83
C PRO A 85 18.90 -2.41 6.01
N GLY A 86 19.77 -2.92 6.91
CA GLY A 86 21.04 -2.28 7.24
C GLY A 86 20.99 -1.14 8.25
N HIS A 87 19.80 -0.79 8.75
CA HIS A 87 19.60 0.23 9.79
C HIS A 87 19.02 -0.39 11.07
N SER A 88 19.08 0.37 12.18
CA SER A 88 18.48 -0.07 13.44
C SER A 88 16.94 -0.12 13.33
N PHE A 89 16.37 -1.05 14.09
CA PHE A 89 14.91 -1.27 14.11
C PHE A 89 14.34 -0.87 15.48
N SER A 90 13.33 0.00 15.48
CA SER A 90 12.59 0.33 16.69
C SER A 90 11.48 -0.69 16.99
N TYR A 91 10.97 -1.39 15.97
CA TYR A 91 9.76 -2.24 16.04
C TYR A 91 9.96 -3.63 15.39
N GLY A 92 11.16 -4.16 15.44
CA GLY A 92 11.54 -5.44 14.83
C GLY A 92 11.86 -5.34 13.33
N ASP A 93 12.05 -6.49 12.69
CA ASP A 93 12.46 -6.57 11.29
C ASP A 93 11.57 -5.77 10.33
N THR A 94 12.17 -5.23 9.29
CA THR A 94 11.46 -4.50 8.23
C THR A 94 11.32 -5.32 6.95
N ILE A 95 11.69 -6.61 6.97
CA ILE A 95 11.53 -7.58 5.88
C ILE A 95 10.37 -8.50 6.22
N GLN A 96 9.30 -8.51 5.42
CA GLN A 96 8.05 -9.20 5.76
C GLN A 96 8.20 -10.73 5.90
N SER A 97 9.06 -11.36 5.10
CA SER A 97 9.31 -12.81 5.22
C SER A 97 9.89 -13.21 6.58
N GLN A 98 10.54 -12.31 7.30
CA GLN A 98 11.07 -12.52 8.65
C GLN A 98 10.04 -12.30 9.75
N ARG A 99 8.86 -11.75 9.41
CA ARG A 99 7.76 -11.40 10.32
C ARG A 99 6.60 -12.39 10.29
N THR A 100 6.71 -13.49 9.58
CA THR A 100 5.63 -14.47 9.39
C THR A 100 5.07 -15.03 10.69
N HIS A 101 5.88 -15.11 11.74
CA HIS A 101 5.45 -15.51 13.09
C HIS A 101 4.37 -14.56 13.65
N LEU A 102 4.49 -13.24 13.43
CA LEU A 102 3.50 -12.25 13.87
C LEU A 102 2.17 -12.43 13.13
N TYR A 103 2.23 -12.72 11.82
CA TYR A 103 1.02 -12.96 11.04
C TYR A 103 0.31 -14.25 11.47
N GLU A 104 1.09 -15.28 11.84
CA GLU A 104 0.53 -16.54 12.37
C GLU A 104 -0.15 -16.34 13.72
N GLU A 105 0.48 -15.58 14.63
CA GLU A 105 -0.12 -15.19 15.92
C GLU A 105 -1.41 -14.41 15.72
N THR A 106 -1.39 -13.40 14.85
CA THR A 106 -2.56 -12.61 14.49
C THR A 106 -3.70 -13.47 13.95
N CYS A 107 -3.41 -14.40 13.03
CA CYS A 107 -4.42 -15.33 12.53
C CYS A 107 -4.99 -16.22 13.64
N ARG A 108 -4.15 -16.71 14.55
CA ARG A 108 -4.58 -17.53 15.70
C ARG A 108 -5.52 -16.76 16.63
N ASP A 109 -5.18 -15.51 16.92
CA ASP A 109 -5.98 -14.69 17.84
C ASP A 109 -7.30 -14.26 17.21
N LEU A 110 -7.30 -13.87 15.95
CA LEU A 110 -8.53 -13.56 15.21
C LEU A 110 -9.43 -14.79 15.02
N LEU A 111 -8.86 -16.01 14.88
CA LEU A 111 -9.63 -17.26 14.88
C LEU A 111 -10.31 -17.52 16.24
N LYS A 112 -9.59 -17.33 17.36
CA LYS A 112 -10.15 -17.47 18.71
C LYS A 112 -11.28 -16.48 18.97
N GLN A 113 -11.18 -15.28 18.41
CA GLN A 113 -12.21 -14.23 18.50
C GLN A 113 -13.41 -14.49 17.57
N GLY A 114 -13.35 -15.49 16.70
CA GLY A 114 -14.40 -15.77 15.70
C GLY A 114 -14.44 -14.81 14.51
N GLU A 115 -13.39 -13.97 14.36
CA GLU A 115 -13.25 -13.00 13.25
C GLU A 115 -12.75 -13.67 11.97
N LEU A 116 -12.17 -14.87 12.05
CA LEU A 116 -11.76 -15.66 10.88
C LEU A 116 -12.54 -16.97 10.82
N TYR A 117 -12.63 -17.50 9.61
CA TYR A 117 -13.18 -18.82 9.36
C TYR A 117 -12.45 -19.53 8.20
N PRO A 118 -12.42 -20.89 8.19
CA PRO A 118 -11.86 -21.67 7.10
C PRO A 118 -12.76 -21.62 5.87
N CYS A 119 -12.17 -21.37 4.70
CA CYS A 119 -12.86 -21.34 3.41
C CYS A 119 -12.24 -22.37 2.45
N PHE A 120 -13.05 -23.28 1.93
CA PHE A 120 -12.67 -24.40 1.08
C PHE A 120 -12.97 -24.15 -0.41
N CYS A 121 -13.40 -22.93 -0.79
CA CYS A 121 -13.74 -22.59 -2.17
C CYS A 121 -12.51 -22.68 -3.08
N SER A 122 -12.69 -23.32 -4.25
CA SER A 122 -11.66 -23.36 -5.30
C SER A 122 -11.57 -22.02 -6.04
N ARG A 123 -10.41 -21.74 -6.67
CA ARG A 123 -10.25 -20.57 -7.56
C ARG A 123 -11.27 -20.60 -8.70
N ALA A 124 -11.54 -21.78 -9.27
CA ALA A 124 -12.53 -21.94 -10.35
C ALA A 124 -13.95 -21.52 -9.89
N ARG A 125 -14.36 -21.94 -8.67
CA ARG A 125 -15.65 -21.50 -8.11
C ARG A 125 -15.70 -19.99 -7.93
N LEU A 126 -14.68 -19.38 -7.33
CA LEU A 126 -14.64 -17.92 -7.11
C LEU A 126 -14.67 -17.16 -8.44
N HIS A 127 -13.95 -17.65 -9.46
CA HIS A 127 -13.98 -17.07 -10.80
C HIS A 127 -15.37 -17.19 -11.45
N ALA A 128 -16.03 -18.33 -11.31
CA ALA A 128 -17.38 -18.53 -11.85
C ALA A 128 -18.41 -17.57 -11.23
N ILE A 129 -18.30 -17.28 -9.92
CA ILE A 129 -19.15 -16.29 -9.24
C ILE A 129 -18.86 -14.89 -9.77
N SER A 130 -17.57 -14.50 -9.90
CA SER A 130 -17.18 -13.17 -10.36
C SER A 130 -17.50 -12.88 -11.83
N SER A 131 -17.65 -13.94 -12.66
CA SER A 131 -18.01 -13.82 -14.07
C SER A 131 -19.50 -13.99 -14.37
N ALA A 132 -20.33 -14.29 -13.35
CA ALA A 132 -21.77 -14.35 -13.53
C ALA A 132 -22.34 -12.94 -13.84
N PRO A 133 -23.22 -12.77 -14.83
CA PRO A 133 -23.78 -11.48 -15.20
C PRO A 133 -24.75 -11.00 -14.12
N HIS A 134 -24.28 -10.19 -13.19
CA HIS A 134 -25.13 -9.42 -12.30
C HIS A 134 -25.21 -8.00 -12.84
N ALA A 135 -26.44 -7.61 -13.26
CA ALA A 135 -26.70 -6.26 -13.72
C ALA A 135 -26.41 -5.24 -12.59
N ASN A 136 -25.50 -4.31 -12.85
CA ASN A 136 -25.25 -3.07 -12.07
C ASN A 136 -24.65 -3.14 -10.67
N GLU A 137 -24.02 -4.24 -10.23
CA GLU A 137 -23.28 -4.25 -8.96
C GLU A 137 -21.79 -4.52 -9.18
N ALA A 138 -20.95 -3.82 -8.39
CA ALA A 138 -19.52 -4.14 -8.29
C ALA A 138 -19.38 -5.63 -7.91
N VAL A 139 -18.82 -6.44 -8.82
CA VAL A 139 -18.83 -7.90 -8.71
C VAL A 139 -18.01 -8.31 -7.49
N SER A 140 -18.69 -8.74 -6.44
CA SER A 140 -18.03 -9.43 -5.33
C SER A 140 -17.50 -10.78 -5.83
N SER A 141 -16.25 -11.06 -5.56
CA SER A 141 -15.64 -12.36 -5.89
C SER A 141 -16.01 -13.48 -4.91
N TYR A 142 -16.94 -13.25 -3.98
CA TYR A 142 -17.33 -14.20 -2.94
C TYR A 142 -18.81 -14.06 -2.58
N ASP A 143 -19.43 -15.17 -2.21
CA ASP A 143 -20.87 -15.30 -1.89
C ASP A 143 -21.16 -15.76 -0.45
N GLY A 144 -20.15 -15.76 0.44
CA GLY A 144 -20.30 -16.20 1.81
C GLY A 144 -20.41 -17.72 2.02
N HIS A 145 -20.25 -18.53 0.98
CA HIS A 145 -20.51 -19.97 0.99
C HIS A 145 -19.96 -20.75 2.20
N CYS A 146 -18.72 -20.48 2.61
CA CYS A 146 -18.10 -21.19 3.73
C CYS A 146 -18.27 -20.48 5.08
N ARG A 147 -18.90 -19.29 5.12
CA ARG A 147 -18.97 -18.45 6.32
C ARG A 147 -19.68 -19.15 7.48
N ASN A 148 -20.74 -19.88 7.21
CA ASN A 148 -21.63 -20.47 8.21
C ASN A 148 -21.56 -22.01 8.23
N LEU A 149 -20.52 -22.62 7.65
CA LEU A 149 -20.34 -24.07 7.73
C LEU A 149 -20.24 -24.54 9.19
N THR A 150 -20.99 -25.57 9.53
CA THR A 150 -20.90 -26.26 10.82
C THR A 150 -19.57 -27.02 10.94
N GLU A 151 -19.20 -27.44 12.14
CA GLU A 151 -18.01 -28.28 12.35
C GLU A 151 -18.07 -29.59 11.58
N GLN A 152 -19.26 -30.21 11.48
CA GLN A 152 -19.48 -31.43 10.73
C GLN A 152 -19.25 -31.21 9.23
N GLU A 153 -19.79 -30.13 8.67
CA GLU A 153 -19.57 -29.76 7.27
C GLU A 153 -18.12 -29.40 6.95
N ARG A 154 -17.40 -28.82 7.91
CA ARG A 154 -15.96 -28.57 7.79
C ARG A 154 -15.15 -29.85 7.83
N ALA A 155 -15.52 -30.81 8.70
CA ALA A 155 -14.79 -32.05 8.89
C ALA A 155 -14.77 -32.95 7.64
N VAL A 156 -15.80 -32.86 6.78
CA VAL A 156 -15.86 -33.64 5.52
C VAL A 156 -15.13 -32.99 4.35
N GLN A 157 -14.57 -31.78 4.54
CA GLN A 157 -13.81 -31.11 3.50
C GLN A 157 -12.42 -31.74 3.33
N THR A 158 -12.04 -32.07 2.12
CA THR A 158 -10.77 -32.72 1.79
C THR A 158 -9.65 -31.76 1.38
N LYS A 159 -10.01 -30.50 1.11
CA LYS A 159 -9.04 -29.46 0.67
C LYS A 159 -8.50 -28.69 1.85
N ALA A 160 -7.22 -28.32 1.81
CA ALA A 160 -6.67 -27.36 2.74
C ALA A 160 -7.43 -26.01 2.62
N PRO A 161 -7.91 -25.44 3.75
CA PRO A 161 -8.64 -24.19 3.73
C PRO A 161 -7.72 -22.97 3.58
N SER A 162 -8.23 -21.93 2.95
CA SER A 162 -7.78 -20.57 3.19
C SER A 162 -8.47 -20.02 4.43
N LEU A 163 -7.89 -19.01 5.08
CA LEU A 163 -8.58 -18.26 6.13
C LEU A 163 -9.15 -16.97 5.56
N ARG A 164 -10.44 -16.74 5.82
CA ARG A 164 -11.12 -15.48 5.46
C ARG A 164 -11.45 -14.69 6.71
N PHE A 165 -11.29 -13.37 6.60
CA PHE A 165 -11.78 -12.41 7.57
C PHE A 165 -13.29 -12.23 7.38
N LYS A 166 -14.01 -12.26 8.50
CA LYS A 166 -15.47 -12.17 8.57
C LYS A 166 -15.89 -10.70 8.64
N VAL A 167 -16.38 -10.19 7.55
CA VAL A 167 -16.90 -8.82 7.48
C VAL A 167 -18.35 -8.80 7.92
N ASP A 168 -18.70 -7.87 8.81
CA ASP A 168 -20.10 -7.58 9.18
C ASP A 168 -20.61 -6.42 8.33
N ASP A 169 -21.95 -6.30 8.22
CA ASP A 169 -22.56 -5.14 7.56
C ASP A 169 -22.14 -3.87 8.28
N CYS A 170 -21.29 -3.08 7.65
CA CYS A 170 -20.79 -1.84 8.24
C CYS A 170 -20.40 -0.81 7.18
N ARG A 171 -20.43 0.45 7.57
CA ARG A 171 -19.89 1.54 6.77
C ARG A 171 -18.52 1.92 7.33
N ILE A 172 -17.53 1.88 6.48
CA ILE A 172 -16.18 2.38 6.80
C ILE A 172 -15.99 3.73 6.13
N GLU A 173 -15.58 4.70 6.93
CA GLU A 173 -15.32 6.07 6.49
C GLU A 173 -13.93 6.51 6.98
N PHE A 174 -13.25 7.27 6.14
CA PHE A 174 -12.01 7.96 6.50
C PHE A 174 -11.84 9.21 5.63
N THR A 175 -10.95 10.10 6.04
CA THR A 175 -10.58 11.27 5.24
C THR A 175 -9.18 11.03 4.68
N ASP A 176 -9.09 10.92 3.36
CA ASP A 176 -7.81 10.86 2.66
C ASP A 176 -7.23 12.27 2.56
N LEU A 177 -5.91 12.40 2.77
CA LEU A 177 -5.23 13.69 2.77
C LEU A 177 -5.28 14.41 1.41
N LEU A 178 -5.41 13.65 0.32
CA LEU A 178 -5.41 14.18 -1.05
C LEU A 178 -6.79 14.08 -1.72
N LYS A 179 -7.58 13.08 -1.37
CA LYS A 179 -8.87 12.75 -2.01
C LYS A 179 -10.09 13.14 -1.15
N GLY A 180 -9.87 13.67 0.05
CA GLY A 180 -10.95 14.06 0.96
C GLY A 180 -11.73 12.86 1.51
N LYS A 181 -13.00 13.07 1.85
CA LYS A 181 -13.85 12.05 2.48
C LYS A 181 -14.10 10.86 1.58
N GLN A 182 -13.82 9.67 2.09
CA GLN A 182 -14.04 8.38 1.44
C GLN A 182 -14.98 7.54 2.29
N SER A 183 -15.89 6.82 1.66
CA SER A 183 -16.88 5.97 2.34
C SER A 183 -17.20 4.74 1.52
N LYS A 184 -17.26 3.58 2.16
CA LYS A 184 -17.68 2.31 1.54
C LYS A 184 -18.55 1.53 2.51
N HIS A 185 -19.67 1.01 2.02
CA HIS A 185 -20.48 0.03 2.73
C HIS A 185 -19.93 -1.36 2.43
N LEU A 186 -19.46 -2.06 3.46
CA LEU A 186 -19.03 -3.44 3.40
C LEU A 186 -20.19 -4.35 3.79
N ARG A 187 -20.41 -5.42 3.02
CA ARG A 187 -21.57 -6.32 3.14
C ARG A 187 -21.15 -7.66 3.73
N ALA A 188 -21.86 -8.10 4.74
CA ALA A 188 -21.62 -9.39 5.39
C ALA A 188 -21.63 -10.55 4.38
N GLY A 189 -20.60 -11.39 4.42
CA GLY A 189 -20.44 -12.54 3.56
C GLY A 189 -19.94 -12.22 2.15
N PHE A 190 -20.27 -11.07 1.59
CA PHE A 190 -19.84 -10.69 0.24
C PHE A 190 -18.45 -10.06 0.22
N ASP A 191 -18.16 -9.25 1.21
CA ASP A 191 -16.87 -8.55 1.32
C ASP A 191 -15.87 -9.29 2.20
N ASP A 192 -16.16 -10.54 2.61
CA ASP A 192 -15.22 -11.40 3.33
C ASP A 192 -13.99 -11.67 2.47
N PHE A 193 -12.81 -11.39 3.00
CA PHE A 193 -11.57 -11.46 2.23
C PHE A 193 -10.54 -12.42 2.82
N VAL A 194 -9.67 -12.95 1.97
CA VAL A 194 -8.63 -13.90 2.38
C VAL A 194 -7.53 -13.17 3.14
N VAL A 195 -7.14 -13.70 4.30
CA VAL A 195 -6.01 -13.25 5.11
C VAL A 195 -4.85 -14.25 5.10
N LYS A 196 -5.16 -15.57 4.92
CA LYS A 196 -4.16 -16.63 4.72
C LYS A 196 -4.63 -17.57 3.64
N ARG A 197 -3.79 -17.84 2.66
CA ARG A 197 -4.10 -18.71 1.52
C ARG A 197 -3.99 -20.18 1.92
N ALA A 198 -4.61 -21.06 1.15
CA ALA A 198 -4.55 -22.49 1.37
C ALA A 198 -3.13 -23.09 1.21
N ASP A 199 -2.24 -22.42 0.49
CA ASP A 199 -0.81 -22.78 0.37
C ASP A 199 0.05 -22.26 1.52
N GLY A 200 -0.57 -21.66 2.55
CA GLY A 200 0.09 -21.15 3.74
C GLY A 200 0.58 -19.69 3.62
N MET A 201 0.58 -19.10 2.43
CA MET A 201 1.01 -17.70 2.26
C MET A 201 0.00 -16.72 2.88
N PHE A 202 0.51 -15.70 3.57
CA PHE A 202 -0.32 -14.62 4.08
C PHE A 202 -0.73 -13.67 2.96
N ALA A 203 -1.94 -13.15 3.03
CA ALA A 203 -2.43 -12.17 2.07
C ALA A 203 -1.91 -10.76 2.40
N TYR A 204 -1.77 -9.95 1.36
CA TYR A 204 -1.34 -8.56 1.44
C TYR A 204 -2.12 -7.75 2.50
N GLN A 205 -3.45 -7.92 2.55
CA GLN A 205 -4.30 -7.18 3.48
C GLN A 205 -3.89 -7.41 4.95
N LEU A 206 -3.61 -8.67 5.33
CA LEU A 206 -3.19 -8.99 6.69
C LEU A 206 -1.81 -8.42 7.00
N ALA A 207 -0.83 -8.74 6.16
CA ALA A 207 0.56 -8.39 6.43
C ALA A 207 0.77 -6.89 6.52
N VAL A 208 0.21 -6.12 5.57
CA VAL A 208 0.36 -4.67 5.57
C VAL A 208 -0.33 -4.04 6.78
N SER A 209 -1.53 -4.54 7.15
CA SER A 209 -2.27 -4.00 8.30
C SER A 209 -1.57 -4.31 9.63
N GLN A 210 -1.06 -5.54 9.77
CA GLN A 210 -0.30 -5.96 10.95
C GLN A 210 0.99 -5.14 11.09
N ASP A 211 1.72 -4.96 9.99
CA ASP A 211 2.98 -4.25 10.02
C ASP A 211 2.82 -2.74 10.22
N ASP A 212 1.86 -2.12 9.53
CA ASP A 212 1.59 -0.68 9.71
C ASP A 212 1.19 -0.39 11.17
N GLY A 213 0.38 -1.28 11.80
CA GLY A 213 0.03 -1.18 13.20
C GLY A 213 1.21 -1.42 14.14
N ALA A 214 1.89 -2.55 14.01
CA ALA A 214 2.99 -2.94 14.89
C ALA A 214 4.22 -2.03 14.78
N MET A 215 4.46 -1.40 13.62
CA MET A 215 5.53 -0.44 13.41
C MET A 215 5.15 1.00 13.79
N GLY A 216 3.92 1.24 14.28
CA GLY A 216 3.46 2.56 14.67
C GLY A 216 3.41 3.55 13.50
N ILE A 217 3.06 3.10 12.30
CA ILE A 217 2.93 3.95 11.12
C ILE A 217 1.75 4.91 11.31
N THR A 218 2.02 6.20 11.23
CA THR A 218 1.01 7.25 11.40
C THR A 218 0.43 7.75 10.09
N HIS A 219 1.20 7.67 8.99
CA HIS A 219 0.77 8.13 7.67
C HIS A 219 1.24 7.17 6.57
N VAL A 220 0.36 6.92 5.63
CA VAL A 220 0.56 5.99 4.52
C VAL A 220 0.41 6.70 3.18
N PHE A 221 1.51 6.86 2.46
CA PHE A 221 1.52 7.31 1.07
C PHE A 221 1.60 6.10 0.15
N ARG A 222 0.67 6.01 -0.82
CA ARG A 222 0.62 4.90 -1.78
C ARG A 222 -0.18 5.26 -3.03
N GLY A 223 -0.17 4.40 -4.05
CA GLY A 223 -0.92 4.63 -5.28
C GLY A 223 -2.44 4.56 -5.08
N ASN A 224 -3.18 5.33 -5.86
CA ASN A 224 -4.64 5.40 -5.83
C ASN A 224 -5.34 4.07 -6.17
N ASP A 225 -4.65 3.14 -6.82
CA ASP A 225 -5.13 1.77 -7.08
C ASP A 225 -5.36 0.94 -5.80
N LEU A 226 -4.86 1.40 -4.66
CA LEU A 226 -5.05 0.76 -3.36
C LEU A 226 -6.14 1.43 -2.51
N MET A 227 -6.88 2.41 -3.05
CA MET A 227 -7.96 3.10 -2.34
C MET A 227 -9.00 2.10 -1.78
N ASP A 228 -9.45 1.18 -2.59
CA ASP A 228 -10.42 0.16 -2.19
C ASP A 228 -9.88 -0.76 -1.07
N SER A 229 -8.60 -1.09 -1.09
CA SER A 229 -7.95 -1.90 -0.06
C SER A 229 -7.95 -1.22 1.31
N THR A 230 -7.99 0.12 1.33
CA THR A 230 -7.95 0.91 2.57
C THR A 230 -9.10 0.59 3.50
N PHE A 231 -10.30 0.40 2.97
CA PHE A 231 -11.49 0.10 3.78
C PHE A 231 -11.35 -1.22 4.53
N TYR A 232 -10.83 -2.25 3.87
CA TYR A 232 -10.58 -3.56 4.46
C TYR A 232 -9.45 -3.53 5.48
N GLN A 233 -8.39 -2.77 5.20
CA GLN A 233 -7.26 -2.61 6.11
C GLN A 233 -7.64 -1.83 7.37
N ILE A 234 -8.42 -0.76 7.24
CA ILE A 234 -8.96 -0.01 8.39
C ILE A 234 -9.80 -0.94 9.29
N LEU A 235 -10.71 -1.73 8.69
CA LEU A 235 -11.53 -2.67 9.44
C LEU A 235 -10.65 -3.70 10.18
N LEU A 236 -9.69 -4.30 9.48
CA LEU A 236 -8.80 -5.31 10.03
C LEU A 236 -7.91 -4.73 11.16
N MET A 237 -7.32 -3.55 10.96
CA MET A 237 -6.52 -2.87 11.98
C MET A 237 -7.32 -2.60 13.26
N ARG A 238 -8.57 -2.12 13.12
CA ARG A 238 -9.47 -1.89 14.28
C ARG A 238 -9.74 -3.17 15.04
N LYS A 239 -9.95 -4.30 14.35
CA LYS A 239 -10.17 -5.61 14.97
C LYS A 239 -8.90 -6.16 15.64
N MET A 240 -7.73 -5.80 15.17
CA MET A 240 -6.44 -6.11 15.80
C MET A 240 -6.07 -5.14 16.92
N GLY A 241 -6.91 -4.13 17.23
CA GLY A 241 -6.64 -3.14 18.28
C GLY A 241 -5.69 -2.00 17.87
N TYR A 242 -5.36 -1.87 16.59
CA TYR A 242 -4.51 -0.77 16.09
C TYR A 242 -5.34 0.45 15.68
N THR A 243 -4.76 1.62 15.87
CA THR A 243 -5.28 2.86 15.28
C THR A 243 -4.87 2.93 13.81
N PRO A 244 -5.80 3.01 12.86
CA PRO A 244 -5.47 3.16 11.45
C PRO A 244 -4.70 4.46 11.20
N PRO A 245 -3.68 4.45 10.30
CA PRO A 245 -2.95 5.65 9.92
C PRO A 245 -3.82 6.61 9.09
N ALA A 246 -3.36 7.86 8.95
CA ALA A 246 -3.85 8.74 7.90
C ALA A 246 -3.34 8.26 6.53
N TYR A 247 -4.18 8.36 5.50
CA TYR A 247 -3.86 7.89 4.15
C TYR A 247 -3.74 9.05 3.16
N ALA A 248 -2.80 8.94 2.24
CA ALA A 248 -2.62 9.84 1.09
C ALA A 248 -2.51 8.98 -0.19
N HIS A 249 -3.58 8.93 -0.98
CA HIS A 249 -3.59 8.16 -2.23
C HIS A 249 -3.12 9.03 -3.39
N LEU A 250 -1.89 8.78 -3.82
CA LEU A 250 -1.21 9.50 -4.88
C LEU A 250 -1.74 9.09 -6.26
N PRO A 251 -1.79 10.01 -7.23
CA PRO A 251 -2.17 9.71 -8.61
C PRO A 251 -1.30 8.60 -9.19
N LEU A 252 -1.90 7.75 -10.02
CA LEU A 252 -1.13 6.78 -10.80
C LEU A 252 -0.44 7.47 -11.97
N LEU A 253 0.81 7.12 -12.22
CA LEU A 253 1.47 7.49 -13.46
C LEU A 253 1.00 6.53 -14.56
N VAL A 254 0.42 7.08 -15.63
CA VAL A 254 -0.13 6.33 -16.77
C VAL A 254 0.54 6.76 -18.07
N ASP A 255 0.51 5.90 -19.08
CA ASP A 255 0.93 6.26 -20.43
C ASP A 255 -0.17 7.07 -21.18
N GLN A 256 0.07 7.37 -22.45
CA GLN A 256 -0.89 8.12 -23.28
C GLN A 256 -2.19 7.37 -23.56
N GLN A 257 -2.22 6.05 -23.36
CA GLN A 257 -3.39 5.19 -23.47
C GLN A 257 -4.13 5.02 -22.15
N GLY A 258 -3.69 5.69 -21.07
CA GLY A 258 -4.26 5.55 -19.73
C GLY A 258 -3.83 4.26 -19.01
N ILE A 259 -2.86 3.53 -19.54
CA ILE A 259 -2.37 2.29 -18.93
C ILE A 259 -1.32 2.63 -17.88
N ARG A 260 -1.47 2.05 -16.68
CA ARG A 260 -0.53 2.25 -15.58
C ARG A 260 0.90 1.87 -15.99
N LEU A 261 1.85 2.75 -15.69
CA LEU A 261 3.27 2.43 -15.84
C LEU A 261 3.64 1.32 -14.85
N SER A 262 3.79 0.11 -15.35
CA SER A 262 4.09 -1.08 -14.57
C SER A 262 5.19 -1.91 -15.23
N LYS A 263 5.82 -2.80 -14.45
CA LYS A 263 6.90 -3.70 -14.90
C LYS A 263 6.57 -4.53 -16.15
N ARG A 264 5.30 -4.80 -16.44
CA ARG A 264 4.87 -5.68 -17.54
C ARG A 264 4.56 -4.94 -18.85
N GLN A 265 4.38 -3.64 -18.80
CA GLN A 265 3.89 -2.83 -19.93
C GLN A 265 4.76 -1.60 -20.09
N HIS A 266 5.98 -1.77 -20.61
CA HIS A 266 6.89 -0.66 -20.99
C HIS A 266 7.30 0.33 -19.88
N GLY A 267 7.17 -0.05 -18.60
CA GLY A 267 7.71 0.73 -17.50
C GLY A 267 9.23 0.64 -17.52
N ILE A 268 9.90 1.69 -17.98
CA ILE A 268 11.35 1.79 -17.91
C ILE A 268 11.78 1.73 -16.46
N SER A 269 12.66 0.79 -16.12
CA SER A 269 13.21 0.68 -14.77
C SER A 269 14.16 1.84 -14.48
N VAL A 270 14.33 2.19 -13.22
CA VAL A 270 15.33 3.18 -12.78
C VAL A 270 16.73 2.76 -13.24
N LYS A 271 17.02 1.46 -13.18
CA LYS A 271 18.28 0.89 -13.67
C LYS A 271 18.50 1.21 -15.14
N GLU A 272 17.51 0.97 -16.01
CA GLU A 272 17.63 1.27 -17.44
C GLU A 272 17.77 2.78 -17.71
N LEU A 273 17.08 3.64 -16.97
CA LEU A 273 17.25 5.10 -17.07
C LEU A 273 18.68 5.50 -16.71
N ARG A 274 19.20 4.98 -15.62
CA ARG A 274 20.58 5.23 -15.17
C ARG A 274 21.60 4.74 -16.20
N GLU A 275 21.44 3.55 -16.75
CA GLU A 275 22.31 2.96 -17.78
C GLU A 275 22.24 3.77 -19.10
N SER A 276 21.12 4.44 -19.39
CA SER A 276 20.99 5.35 -20.55
C SER A 276 21.57 6.75 -20.33
N GLY A 277 22.17 7.01 -19.15
CA GLY A 277 22.80 8.29 -18.80
C GLY A 277 21.85 9.32 -18.18
N THR A 278 20.60 8.95 -17.84
CA THR A 278 19.69 9.83 -17.11
C THR A 278 20.19 10.04 -15.68
N THR A 279 20.23 11.26 -15.19
CA THR A 279 20.69 11.57 -13.83
C THR A 279 19.56 11.50 -12.80
N ALA A 280 19.91 11.38 -11.51
CA ALA A 280 18.95 11.42 -10.42
C ALA A 280 18.15 12.73 -10.38
N GLU A 281 18.85 13.86 -10.62
CA GLU A 281 18.26 15.20 -10.63
C GLU A 281 17.25 15.37 -11.76
N GLU A 282 17.49 14.73 -12.91
CA GLU A 282 16.56 14.73 -14.04
C GLU A 282 15.27 13.99 -13.69
N ILE A 283 15.38 12.83 -13.02
CA ILE A 283 14.22 12.04 -12.57
C ILE A 283 13.42 12.83 -11.53
N ILE A 284 14.08 13.35 -10.50
CA ILE A 284 13.42 14.08 -9.43
C ILE A 284 12.72 15.33 -9.96
N GLY A 285 13.43 16.15 -10.74
CA GLY A 285 12.86 17.36 -11.33
C GLY A 285 11.68 17.05 -12.27
N PHE A 286 11.76 15.97 -13.04
CA PHE A 286 10.66 15.53 -13.88
C PHE A 286 9.43 15.07 -13.06
N LEU A 287 9.61 14.32 -11.98
CA LEU A 287 8.52 13.90 -11.12
C LEU A 287 7.87 15.10 -10.42
N LEU A 288 8.63 16.07 -9.97
CA LEU A 288 8.10 17.32 -9.39
C LEU A 288 7.33 18.16 -10.41
N TYR A 289 7.78 18.20 -11.66
CA TYR A 289 7.01 18.79 -12.75
C TYR A 289 5.67 18.07 -12.95
N LEU A 290 5.65 16.74 -12.92
CA LEU A 290 4.40 15.96 -12.98
C LEU A 290 3.50 16.23 -11.77
N ALA A 291 4.06 16.44 -10.58
CA ALA A 291 3.32 16.84 -9.38
C ALA A 291 2.64 18.21 -9.53
N GLY A 292 3.06 19.01 -10.50
CA GLY A 292 2.53 20.35 -10.76
C GLY A 292 3.17 21.43 -9.88
N GLU A 293 4.35 21.15 -9.33
CA GLU A 293 5.12 22.08 -8.52
C GLU A 293 5.91 23.05 -9.40
N THR A 294 6.56 22.54 -10.44
CA THR A 294 7.33 23.38 -11.37
C THR A 294 6.55 23.59 -12.66
N GLY A 295 6.60 24.82 -13.21
CA GLY A 295 5.95 25.15 -14.49
C GLY A 295 6.64 24.55 -15.72
N HIS A 296 7.86 24.04 -15.54
CA HIS A 296 8.68 23.43 -16.59
C HIS A 296 9.56 22.33 -16.00
N LYS A 297 10.04 21.44 -16.87
CA LYS A 297 11.00 20.41 -16.47
C LYS A 297 12.32 21.05 -16.08
N CYS A 298 12.87 20.67 -14.94
CA CYS A 298 14.15 21.16 -14.42
C CYS A 298 14.96 19.99 -13.88
N ARG A 299 16.24 20.22 -13.61
CA ARG A 299 17.07 19.31 -12.81
C ARG A 299 17.00 19.75 -11.36
N MET A 300 16.80 18.82 -10.46
CA MET A 300 16.69 19.10 -9.03
C MET A 300 17.08 17.87 -8.24
N SER A 301 18.03 17.99 -7.33
CA SER A 301 18.35 16.91 -6.37
C SER A 301 17.28 16.79 -5.29
N ALA A 302 17.23 15.64 -4.59
CA ALA A 302 16.32 15.45 -3.46
C ALA A 302 16.50 16.53 -2.37
N SER A 303 17.75 16.89 -2.06
CA SER A 303 18.06 17.92 -1.07
C SER A 303 17.62 19.33 -1.49
N GLU A 304 17.70 19.66 -2.77
CA GLU A 304 17.15 20.92 -3.31
C GLU A 304 15.63 20.91 -3.31
N ALA A 305 15.01 19.79 -3.65
CA ALA A 305 13.55 19.62 -3.56
C ALA A 305 13.06 19.86 -2.13
N LEU A 306 13.75 19.29 -1.14
CA LEU A 306 13.37 19.48 0.27
C LEU A 306 13.41 20.95 0.71
N ARG A 307 14.32 21.74 0.17
CA ARG A 307 14.45 23.16 0.52
C ARG A 307 13.50 24.08 -0.24
N ASN A 308 13.20 23.74 -1.50
CA ASN A 308 12.60 24.68 -2.43
C ASN A 308 11.17 24.33 -2.85
N VAL A 309 10.72 23.09 -2.60
CA VAL A 309 9.38 22.60 -2.97
C VAL A 309 8.51 22.55 -1.71
N ASP A 310 7.31 23.07 -1.78
CA ASP A 310 6.27 22.82 -0.75
C ASP A 310 5.33 21.74 -1.26
N PHE A 311 5.25 20.62 -0.54
CA PHE A 311 4.35 19.52 -0.90
C PHE A 311 2.89 19.98 -1.09
N ASN A 312 2.44 20.95 -0.29
CA ASN A 312 1.06 21.44 -0.34
C ASN A 312 0.74 22.25 -1.60
N THR A 313 1.74 22.71 -2.33
CA THR A 313 1.56 23.44 -3.61
C THR A 313 1.52 22.52 -4.83
N CYS A 314 1.76 21.23 -4.66
CA CYS A 314 1.73 20.23 -5.74
C CYS A 314 0.31 19.99 -6.29
N ARG A 315 -0.12 20.78 -7.26
CA ARG A 315 -1.51 20.90 -7.75
C ARG A 315 -2.10 19.62 -8.35
N ASN A 316 -1.26 18.72 -8.85
CA ASN A 316 -1.72 17.52 -9.55
C ASN A 316 -1.97 16.32 -8.62
N LEU A 317 -1.65 16.40 -7.31
CA LEU A 317 -1.75 15.26 -6.40
C LEU A 317 -3.21 14.86 -6.09
N THR A 318 -4.15 15.75 -6.29
CA THR A 318 -5.59 15.44 -6.13
C THR A 318 -6.21 14.67 -7.30
N LYS A 319 -5.52 14.54 -8.44
CA LYS A 319 -5.97 13.78 -9.62
C LYS A 319 -5.90 12.27 -9.34
N ASP A 320 -6.69 11.48 -10.06
CA ASP A 320 -6.62 10.01 -9.95
C ASP A 320 -5.43 9.42 -10.69
N SER A 321 -5.07 10.03 -11.82
CA SER A 321 -3.92 9.64 -12.60
C SER A 321 -3.27 10.86 -13.29
N ILE A 322 -2.01 10.71 -13.64
CA ILE A 322 -1.22 11.71 -14.38
C ILE A 322 -0.62 11.01 -15.60
N THR A 323 -0.94 11.52 -16.78
CA THR A 323 -0.35 11.02 -18.03
C THR A 323 1.10 11.47 -18.14
N VAL A 324 1.99 10.50 -18.30
CA VAL A 324 3.42 10.77 -18.50
C VAL A 324 3.66 10.97 -20.00
N PRO A 325 4.18 12.12 -20.42
CA PRO A 325 4.40 12.42 -21.83
C PRO A 325 5.64 11.69 -22.36
N PHE A 326 5.59 10.38 -22.51
CA PHE A 326 6.68 9.62 -23.13
C PHE A 326 6.57 9.63 -24.65
N LYS A 327 7.56 10.23 -25.31
CA LYS A 327 8.13 9.70 -26.56
C LYS A 327 9.44 9.00 -26.14
N LYS A 328 9.55 7.69 -26.42
CA LYS A 328 10.66 6.81 -26.06
C LYS A 328 11.97 7.51 -25.65
N MET A 329 12.43 7.26 -24.41
CA MET A 329 13.80 7.49 -23.89
C MET A 329 14.29 8.93 -23.65
N ASN A 330 13.46 9.97 -23.71
CA ASN A 330 13.92 11.32 -23.35
C ASN A 330 13.00 11.94 -22.29
N ILE A 331 13.38 11.79 -21.00
CA ILE A 331 12.63 12.36 -19.88
C ILE A 331 12.66 13.90 -19.92
N LEU A 332 13.70 14.48 -20.50
CA LEU A 332 13.94 15.94 -20.53
C LEU A 332 14.03 16.59 -21.92
N ARG A 333 13.91 15.85 -23.03
CA ARG A 333 13.89 16.44 -24.36
C ARG A 333 12.50 16.60 -24.93
#